data_278609d8df25f799269f2688d3642ba2
#
_entry.id   278609d8df25f799269f2688d3642ba2
#
_cell.length_a   1.000
_cell.length_b   1.000
_cell.length_c   1.000
_cell.angle_alpha   90.00
_cell.angle_beta   90.00
_cell.angle_gamma   90.00
#
_symmetry.space_group_name_H-M   'P 1'
#
loop_
_entity.id
_entity.type
_entity.pdbx_description
1 polymer ?
#
loop_
_entity_poly.entity_id
_entity_poly.type
_entity_poly.pdbx_seq_one_letter_code
_entity_poly.pdbx_strand_id
1 'polypeptide(L)'
;MKHRNFSGLASLFLCGALVGCEPPAPGPQGDSHTNWLRTCESDNECGTGLSCVCGVCTARCSTDEACRSAPGSSCVPADSRGAVAVCGGQPPPAAGMCLPSCAEARDCADGQECVAGSCRPLAAPTSHVSVDTGAPMQVLTGFGATIGYAEDEIAAAADPDALARAMFAGLGLDVLRFRNRYTEVSEPALHQATAIVDAAKQSLGRAPLVLLSSWSPPASLKQNGATFCSEPSTCKLTKDTTGAFDYAGLAAHWRGSLDAYARQGFVPDYVGIQNNADWTPSGGAVMEACKFLPREGTTNVMIGGAPVAVHYPGYDQALAAVTSALADLPTRPRILAPDMSSIVGAKDYLSALGSAQVDAVAHHLYGSDPAAMDLAGLQALATLGSDMSLPLFQTEMQADGFDTAVLIHHAVAEGNASMYLQSALVGPRSGPATNRSALIGMEGKEIVLQDPYFAMSHFSRFTDPGWSRVAALSSTPGLLASAWLAPAHDALTIVLVNAGGQTLTIDLDLGPEQVRSAQLRRTVFDGSERFADLGGWTAASTISLPPRSIATVAIEE
;
A
#
# COMPACT_ATOMS: atom_id res chain seq x y z
N MET A 1 27.46 16.56 -37.81
CA MET A 1 28.02 15.79 -38.96
C MET A 1 28.31 14.36 -38.52
N LYS A 2 27.84 13.44 -39.32
CA LYS A 2 27.95 11.96 -39.33
C LYS A 2 26.88 11.19 -38.54
N HIS A 3 25.84 10.90 -39.29
CA HIS A 3 24.90 9.78 -39.08
C HIS A 3 25.63 8.42 -39.19
N ARG A 4 25.22 7.47 -38.38
CA ARG A 4 25.39 6.04 -38.69
C ARG A 4 24.07 5.33 -38.56
N ASN A 5 23.52 4.97 -39.73
CA ASN A 5 22.44 4.04 -39.93
C ASN A 5 22.90 2.62 -39.57
N PHE A 6 22.05 1.85 -38.86
CA PHE A 6 22.13 0.40 -38.88
C PHE A 6 20.91 -0.16 -39.59
N SER A 7 21.22 -0.79 -40.72
CA SER A 7 20.26 -1.48 -41.61
C SER A 7 19.88 -2.82 -41.01
N GLY A 8 18.57 -3.12 -41.01
CA GLY A 8 18.05 -4.42 -40.69
C GLY A 8 18.16 -5.38 -41.89
N LEU A 9 18.56 -6.60 -41.65
CA LEU A 9 18.46 -7.71 -42.59
C LEU A 9 17.04 -8.28 -42.56
N ALA A 10 16.37 -8.15 -43.70
CA ALA A 10 15.16 -8.89 -44.00
C ALA A 10 15.55 -10.19 -44.69
N SER A 11 15.25 -11.32 -44.07
CA SER A 11 15.36 -12.63 -44.75
C SER A 11 14.12 -12.88 -45.59
N LEU A 12 14.28 -12.82 -46.91
CA LEU A 12 13.29 -13.30 -47.86
C LEU A 12 13.33 -14.85 -47.86
N PHE A 13 12.23 -15.48 -47.50
CA PHE A 13 11.94 -16.86 -47.89
C PHE A 13 11.09 -16.82 -49.18
N LEU A 14 11.69 -17.30 -50.27
CA LEU A 14 10.99 -17.68 -51.49
C LEU A 14 10.19 -18.96 -51.22
N CYS A 15 8.88 -18.91 -51.29
CA CYS A 15 8.04 -20.08 -51.37
C CYS A 15 7.63 -20.29 -52.84
N GLY A 16 8.13 -21.38 -53.41
CA GLY A 16 7.78 -21.81 -54.77
C GLY A 16 6.32 -22.29 -54.83
N ALA A 17 5.70 -21.99 -55.95
CA ALA A 17 4.31 -22.28 -56.23
C ALA A 17 4.08 -23.79 -56.47
N LEU A 18 2.81 -24.17 -56.24
CA LEU A 18 2.10 -25.36 -56.67
C LEU A 18 2.15 -26.57 -55.71
N VAL A 19 1.18 -26.62 -54.80
CA VAL A 19 0.17 -27.68 -54.64
C VAL A 19 -0.87 -27.10 -53.65
N GLY A 20 -2.15 -27.17 -53.99
CA GLY A 20 -3.26 -26.61 -53.21
C GLY A 20 -3.30 -27.19 -51.80
N CYS A 21 -3.10 -26.33 -50.82
CA CYS A 21 -3.49 -26.61 -49.44
C CYS A 21 -4.95 -26.13 -49.31
N GLU A 22 -5.89 -27.03 -49.41
CA GLU A 22 -7.21 -26.84 -48.84
C GLU A 22 -7.00 -26.66 -47.34
N PRO A 23 -7.61 -25.64 -46.71
CA PRO A 23 -7.63 -25.55 -45.26
C PRO A 23 -8.29 -26.83 -44.74
N PRO A 24 -7.76 -27.47 -43.70
CA PRO A 24 -8.45 -28.58 -43.07
C PRO A 24 -9.84 -28.12 -42.66
N ALA A 25 -10.84 -28.96 -42.98
CA ALA A 25 -12.22 -28.74 -42.55
C ALA A 25 -12.18 -28.45 -41.03
N PRO A 26 -12.98 -27.48 -40.54
CA PRO A 26 -13.07 -27.25 -39.12
C PRO A 26 -13.42 -28.57 -38.46
N GLY A 27 -12.48 -29.10 -37.69
CA GLY A 27 -12.75 -30.23 -36.79
C GLY A 27 -13.91 -29.86 -35.90
N PRO A 28 -14.66 -30.82 -35.37
CA PRO A 28 -15.74 -30.51 -34.45
C PRO A 28 -15.18 -29.56 -33.38
N GLN A 29 -15.85 -28.42 -33.18
CA GLN A 29 -15.52 -27.46 -32.15
C GLN A 29 -15.59 -28.21 -30.82
N GLY A 30 -14.46 -28.69 -30.34
CA GLY A 30 -14.35 -29.30 -29.03
C GLY A 30 -14.66 -28.20 -28.03
N ASP A 31 -15.67 -28.40 -27.22
CA ASP A 31 -15.95 -27.55 -26.09
C ASP A 31 -14.67 -27.44 -25.27
N SER A 32 -14.19 -26.22 -25.05
CA SER A 32 -12.98 -25.97 -24.27
C SER A 32 -13.31 -26.15 -22.79
N HIS A 33 -12.92 -27.26 -22.21
CA HIS A 33 -13.14 -27.57 -20.80
C HIS A 33 -11.98 -27.06 -19.90
N THR A 34 -11.40 -25.92 -20.22
CA THR A 34 -10.31 -25.31 -19.44
C THR A 34 -10.68 -25.04 -17.98
N ASN A 35 -11.97 -24.89 -17.67
CA ASN A 35 -12.48 -24.68 -16.32
C ASN A 35 -13.00 -25.96 -15.64
N TRP A 36 -12.89 -27.13 -16.27
CA TRP A 36 -13.39 -28.38 -15.69
C TRP A 36 -12.65 -28.72 -14.40
N LEU A 37 -13.41 -29.05 -13.35
CA LEU A 37 -12.97 -29.29 -11.97
C LEU A 37 -12.37 -28.06 -11.24
N ARG A 38 -12.45 -26.88 -11.83
CA ARG A 38 -12.14 -25.64 -11.10
C ARG A 38 -13.20 -25.40 -10.03
N THR A 39 -12.80 -24.82 -8.90
CA THR A 39 -13.74 -24.31 -7.89
C THR A 39 -14.55 -23.16 -8.44
N CYS A 40 -15.83 -23.09 -8.06
CA CYS A 40 -16.77 -22.08 -8.53
C CYS A 40 -17.81 -21.74 -7.43
N GLU A 41 -18.38 -20.54 -7.53
CA GLU A 41 -19.50 -20.10 -6.72
C GLU A 41 -20.80 -20.02 -7.56
N SER A 42 -20.68 -19.90 -8.89
CA SER A 42 -21.80 -19.80 -9.83
C SER A 42 -21.52 -20.47 -11.18
N ASP A 43 -22.57 -20.79 -11.92
CA ASP A 43 -22.48 -21.40 -13.27
C ASP A 43 -21.71 -20.51 -14.26
N ASN A 44 -21.75 -19.18 -14.09
CA ASN A 44 -21.09 -18.23 -14.99
C ASN A 44 -19.55 -18.35 -14.99
N GLU A 45 -18.96 -18.92 -13.95
CA GLU A 45 -17.54 -19.11 -13.80
C GLU A 45 -17.01 -20.37 -14.51
N CYS A 46 -17.93 -21.28 -14.86
CA CYS A 46 -17.56 -22.58 -15.38
C CYS A 46 -17.39 -22.63 -16.91
N GLY A 47 -17.99 -21.68 -17.65
CA GLY A 47 -17.95 -21.67 -19.11
C GLY A 47 -18.96 -22.60 -19.77
N THR A 48 -18.91 -22.63 -21.11
CA THR A 48 -19.91 -23.32 -21.94
C THR A 48 -19.90 -24.84 -21.67
N GLY A 49 -21.07 -25.43 -21.39
CA GLY A 49 -21.24 -26.87 -21.20
C GLY A 49 -20.95 -27.37 -19.79
N LEU A 50 -20.48 -26.53 -18.87
CA LEU A 50 -20.24 -26.85 -17.47
C LEU A 50 -21.22 -26.09 -16.58
N SER A 51 -21.51 -26.66 -15.41
CA SER A 51 -22.30 -26.04 -14.34
C SER A 51 -21.50 -26.07 -13.06
N CYS A 52 -21.70 -25.09 -12.19
CA CYS A 52 -21.19 -25.11 -10.85
C CYS A 52 -22.03 -26.06 -10.00
N VAL A 53 -21.50 -27.25 -9.74
CA VAL A 53 -22.19 -28.28 -8.93
C VAL A 53 -21.37 -28.47 -7.66
N CYS A 54 -21.96 -28.13 -6.51
CA CYS A 54 -21.30 -28.25 -5.22
C CYS A 54 -19.94 -27.55 -5.13
N GLY A 55 -19.82 -26.38 -5.75
CA GLY A 55 -18.58 -25.60 -5.74
C GLY A 55 -17.51 -26.06 -6.75
N VAL A 56 -17.87 -26.94 -7.69
CA VAL A 56 -16.95 -27.48 -8.71
C VAL A 56 -17.59 -27.35 -10.10
N CYS A 57 -16.82 -26.81 -11.05
CA CYS A 57 -17.24 -26.77 -12.46
C CYS A 57 -17.22 -28.16 -13.07
N THR A 58 -18.38 -28.73 -13.36
CA THR A 58 -18.51 -30.05 -13.94
C THR A 58 -19.72 -30.16 -14.86
N ALA A 59 -19.74 -31.15 -15.76
CA ALA A 59 -20.90 -31.43 -16.58
C ALA A 59 -21.92 -32.25 -15.76
N ARG A 60 -23.19 -31.93 -15.89
CA ARG A 60 -24.27 -32.78 -15.34
C ARG A 60 -24.46 -34.00 -16.23
N CYS A 61 -24.63 -35.15 -15.63
CA CYS A 61 -24.74 -36.40 -16.36
C CYS A 61 -25.82 -37.33 -15.78
N SER A 62 -26.29 -38.22 -16.63
CA SER A 62 -27.12 -39.38 -16.26
C SER A 62 -26.47 -40.70 -16.70
N THR A 63 -25.48 -40.65 -17.57
CA THR A 63 -24.69 -41.77 -18.09
C THR A 63 -23.26 -41.34 -18.34
N ASP A 64 -22.30 -42.30 -18.41
CA ASP A 64 -20.91 -42.05 -18.72
C ASP A 64 -20.68 -41.40 -20.10
N GLU A 65 -21.63 -41.57 -21.02
CA GLU A 65 -21.60 -40.98 -22.33
C GLU A 65 -21.61 -39.43 -22.27
N ALA A 66 -22.31 -38.88 -21.31
CA ALA A 66 -22.32 -37.44 -21.06
C ALA A 66 -20.98 -36.88 -20.58
N CYS A 67 -20.10 -37.76 -20.06
CA CYS A 67 -18.77 -37.37 -19.56
C CYS A 67 -17.62 -37.55 -20.58
N ARG A 68 -17.94 -37.89 -21.85
CA ARG A 68 -16.92 -38.15 -22.90
C ARG A 68 -16.03 -36.94 -23.22
N SER A 69 -16.51 -35.74 -22.99
CA SER A 69 -15.75 -34.50 -23.17
C SER A 69 -14.70 -34.28 -22.05
N ALA A 70 -14.78 -35.01 -20.93
CA ALA A 70 -13.87 -34.94 -19.80
C ALA A 70 -13.07 -36.25 -19.72
N PRO A 71 -11.84 -36.34 -20.33
CA PRO A 71 -11.05 -37.57 -20.39
C PRO A 71 -10.79 -38.17 -19.01
N GLY A 72 -11.03 -39.50 -18.87
CA GLY A 72 -10.83 -40.20 -17.60
C GLY A 72 -11.90 -40.00 -16.54
N SER A 73 -13.02 -39.32 -16.89
CA SER A 73 -14.14 -39.16 -15.97
C SER A 73 -15.28 -40.16 -16.24
N SER A 74 -16.05 -40.44 -15.20
CA SER A 74 -17.30 -41.21 -15.24
C SER A 74 -18.44 -40.41 -14.65
N CYS A 75 -19.66 -40.79 -15.01
CA CYS A 75 -20.85 -40.18 -14.42
C CYS A 75 -21.07 -40.73 -12.99
N VAL A 76 -20.87 -39.88 -12.02
CA VAL A 76 -21.09 -40.20 -10.62
C VAL A 76 -22.55 -39.85 -10.27
N PRO A 77 -23.41 -40.85 -9.96
CA PRO A 77 -24.82 -40.60 -9.60
C PRO A 77 -24.95 -39.69 -8.36
N ALA A 78 -26.02 -38.90 -8.31
CA ALA A 78 -26.25 -37.93 -7.24
C ALA A 78 -26.34 -38.57 -5.82
N ASP A 79 -26.76 -39.81 -5.73
CA ASP A 79 -26.88 -40.59 -4.49
C ASP A 79 -25.62 -41.37 -4.12
N SER A 80 -24.57 -41.28 -4.97
CA SER A 80 -23.31 -42.00 -4.72
C SER A 80 -22.52 -41.34 -3.59
N ARG A 81 -21.68 -42.16 -2.90
CA ARG A 81 -20.76 -41.64 -1.88
C ARG A 81 -19.79 -40.58 -2.42
N GLY A 82 -19.36 -40.72 -3.68
CA GLY A 82 -18.47 -39.78 -4.33
C GLY A 82 -19.11 -38.42 -4.54
N ALA A 83 -20.35 -38.40 -5.09
CA ALA A 83 -21.09 -37.15 -5.30
C ALA A 83 -21.43 -36.44 -3.98
N VAL A 84 -21.89 -37.22 -2.97
CA VAL A 84 -22.18 -36.70 -1.62
C VAL A 84 -20.91 -36.15 -0.95
N ALA A 85 -19.77 -36.79 -1.13
CA ALA A 85 -18.48 -36.31 -0.59
C ALA A 85 -18.05 -34.98 -1.22
N VAL A 86 -18.18 -34.84 -2.56
CA VAL A 86 -17.88 -33.58 -3.25
C VAL A 86 -18.82 -32.44 -2.80
N CYS A 87 -20.06 -32.78 -2.47
CA CYS A 87 -21.07 -31.83 -1.98
C CYS A 87 -21.02 -31.61 -0.45
N GLY A 88 -19.91 -31.88 0.21
CA GLY A 88 -19.77 -31.62 1.65
C GLY A 88 -20.72 -32.40 2.54
N GLY A 89 -21.10 -33.62 2.12
CA GLY A 89 -22.02 -34.49 2.86
C GLY A 89 -23.51 -34.29 2.53
N GLN A 90 -23.85 -33.37 1.63
CA GLN A 90 -25.22 -33.16 1.13
C GLN A 90 -25.40 -33.83 -0.24
N PRO A 91 -26.57 -34.38 -0.57
CA PRO A 91 -26.84 -34.89 -1.89
C PRO A 91 -26.83 -33.74 -2.93
N PRO A 92 -26.12 -33.88 -4.08
CA PRO A 92 -26.17 -32.91 -5.14
C PRO A 92 -27.58 -32.78 -5.74
N PRO A 93 -27.91 -31.62 -6.38
CA PRO A 93 -29.21 -31.47 -6.99
C PRO A 93 -29.43 -32.48 -8.13
N ALA A 94 -30.46 -33.29 -8.03
CA ALA A 94 -31.19 -34.18 -8.96
C ALA A 94 -30.50 -34.83 -10.20
N ALA A 95 -29.27 -34.50 -10.57
CA ALA A 95 -28.51 -35.13 -11.65
C ALA A 95 -27.11 -35.52 -11.19
N GLY A 96 -26.53 -36.60 -11.76
CA GLY A 96 -25.14 -36.96 -11.50
C GLY A 96 -24.17 -35.91 -12.05
N MET A 97 -22.92 -36.03 -11.69
CA MET A 97 -21.84 -35.16 -12.12
C MET A 97 -20.67 -35.95 -12.72
N CYS A 98 -19.98 -35.38 -13.70
CA CYS A 98 -18.79 -35.99 -14.29
C CYS A 98 -17.58 -35.72 -13.39
N LEU A 99 -17.02 -36.79 -12.80
CA LEU A 99 -15.82 -36.71 -11.94
C LEU A 99 -14.77 -37.71 -12.43
N PRO A 100 -13.46 -37.36 -12.36
CA PRO A 100 -12.40 -38.34 -12.61
C PRO A 100 -12.45 -39.42 -11.55
N SER A 101 -12.29 -40.66 -11.99
CA SER A 101 -12.18 -41.80 -11.09
C SER A 101 -10.74 -41.89 -10.55
N CYS A 102 -10.60 -42.21 -9.29
CA CYS A 102 -9.30 -42.42 -8.63
C CYS A 102 -9.35 -43.59 -7.66
N ALA A 103 -8.23 -44.24 -7.49
CA ALA A 103 -8.00 -45.22 -6.43
C ALA A 103 -7.14 -44.59 -5.30
N GLU A 104 -6.23 -43.72 -5.68
CA GLU A 104 -5.29 -43.04 -4.79
C GLU A 104 -5.14 -41.55 -5.15
N ALA A 105 -4.60 -40.77 -4.23
CA ALA A 105 -4.39 -39.31 -4.47
C ALA A 105 -3.54 -38.99 -5.72
N ARG A 106 -2.58 -39.86 -6.06
CA ARG A 106 -1.74 -39.69 -7.27
C ARG A 106 -2.49 -39.84 -8.60
N ASP A 107 -3.72 -40.37 -8.57
CA ASP A 107 -4.54 -40.53 -9.77
C ASP A 107 -5.27 -39.19 -10.10
N CYS A 108 -5.21 -38.22 -9.19
CA CYS A 108 -5.82 -36.93 -9.33
C CYS A 108 -4.80 -35.87 -9.78
N ALA A 109 -5.28 -34.80 -10.41
CA ALA A 109 -4.43 -33.68 -10.79
C ALA A 109 -3.90 -32.93 -9.56
N ASP A 110 -2.83 -32.13 -9.74
CA ASP A 110 -2.29 -31.27 -8.69
C ASP A 110 -3.40 -30.37 -8.12
N GLY A 111 -3.47 -30.28 -6.80
CA GLY A 111 -4.52 -29.51 -6.11
C GLY A 111 -5.83 -30.30 -5.89
N GLN A 112 -5.84 -31.62 -6.12
CA GLN A 112 -6.98 -32.50 -5.89
C GLN A 112 -6.63 -33.65 -4.95
N GLU A 113 -7.63 -34.19 -4.26
CA GLU A 113 -7.53 -35.41 -3.45
C GLU A 113 -8.52 -36.48 -3.93
N CYS A 114 -8.21 -37.73 -3.70
CA CYS A 114 -9.11 -38.86 -4.01
C CYS A 114 -10.03 -39.13 -2.81
N VAL A 115 -11.30 -38.84 -2.97
CA VAL A 115 -12.29 -39.11 -1.93
C VAL A 115 -13.40 -40.00 -2.46
N ALA A 116 -13.57 -41.15 -1.84
CA ALA A 116 -14.59 -42.15 -2.19
C ALA A 116 -14.55 -42.55 -3.69
N GLY A 117 -13.36 -42.66 -4.29
CA GLY A 117 -13.18 -43.07 -5.67
C GLY A 117 -13.32 -41.96 -6.71
N SER A 118 -13.42 -40.69 -6.30
CA SER A 118 -13.55 -39.53 -7.19
C SER A 118 -12.56 -38.44 -6.78
N CYS A 119 -11.89 -37.83 -7.78
CA CYS A 119 -11.04 -36.66 -7.55
C CYS A 119 -11.86 -35.42 -7.23
N ARG A 120 -11.54 -34.74 -6.15
CA ARG A 120 -12.14 -33.47 -5.77
C ARG A 120 -11.04 -32.43 -5.52
N PRO A 121 -11.31 -31.15 -5.69
CA PRO A 121 -10.39 -30.11 -5.23
C PRO A 121 -10.05 -30.32 -3.75
N LEU A 122 -8.78 -30.15 -3.40
CA LEU A 122 -8.39 -30.05 -1.99
C LEU A 122 -9.21 -28.94 -1.35
N ALA A 123 -9.76 -29.22 -0.17
CA ALA A 123 -10.38 -28.15 0.62
C ALA A 123 -9.33 -27.05 0.82
N ALA A 124 -9.74 -25.79 0.66
CA ALA A 124 -8.85 -24.68 0.96
C ALA A 124 -8.35 -24.83 2.41
N PRO A 125 -7.04 -24.70 2.67
CA PRO A 125 -6.51 -24.88 4.00
C PRO A 125 -7.20 -23.89 4.95
N THR A 126 -7.75 -24.40 6.04
CA THR A 126 -8.31 -23.56 7.10
C THR A 126 -7.18 -22.89 7.83
N SER A 127 -7.18 -21.58 7.83
CA SER A 127 -6.22 -20.73 8.52
C SER A 127 -6.88 -20.17 9.77
N HIS A 128 -6.16 -20.20 10.89
CA HIS A 128 -6.65 -19.60 12.12
C HIS A 128 -5.95 -18.27 12.38
N VAL A 129 -6.74 -17.27 12.73
CA VAL A 129 -6.25 -15.97 13.20
C VAL A 129 -6.83 -15.74 14.58
N SER A 130 -5.95 -15.62 15.58
CA SER A 130 -6.32 -15.26 16.94
C SER A 130 -6.10 -13.77 17.18
N VAL A 131 -7.05 -13.11 17.81
CA VAL A 131 -6.98 -11.70 18.21
C VAL A 131 -7.05 -11.63 19.75
N ASP A 132 -6.05 -10.99 20.35
CA ASP A 132 -5.99 -10.79 21.80
C ASP A 132 -6.13 -9.29 22.12
N THR A 133 -7.33 -8.89 22.50
CA THR A 133 -7.68 -7.51 22.88
C THR A 133 -7.07 -7.10 24.23
N GLY A 134 -6.63 -8.06 25.04
CA GLY A 134 -5.94 -7.83 26.31
C GLY A 134 -4.46 -7.44 26.16
N ALA A 135 -3.91 -7.49 24.92
CA ALA A 135 -2.51 -7.15 24.61
C ALA A 135 -2.39 -5.87 23.75
N PRO A 136 -2.70 -4.67 24.31
CA PRO A 136 -2.60 -3.42 23.57
C PRO A 136 -1.13 -3.09 23.26
N MET A 137 -0.91 -2.55 22.07
CA MET A 137 0.38 -2.11 21.54
C MET A 137 0.38 -0.59 21.30
N GLN A 138 0.92 -0.11 20.16
CA GLN A 138 0.92 1.32 19.89
C GLN A 138 -0.49 1.89 19.71
N VAL A 139 -0.64 3.16 20.08
CA VAL A 139 -1.85 3.94 19.83
C VAL A 139 -1.75 4.55 18.42
N LEU A 140 -2.79 4.37 17.63
CA LEU A 140 -2.88 4.90 16.28
C LEU A 140 -2.93 6.43 16.31
N THR A 141 -2.01 7.05 15.59
CA THR A 141 -2.04 8.50 15.30
C THR A 141 -2.87 8.78 14.05
N GLY A 142 -2.88 7.86 13.10
CA GLY A 142 -3.76 7.89 11.96
C GLY A 142 -3.17 7.34 10.67
N PHE A 143 -4.07 7.10 9.72
CA PHE A 143 -3.74 6.82 8.32
C PHE A 143 -3.92 8.08 7.49
N GLY A 144 -3.06 8.28 6.48
CA GLY A 144 -3.12 9.51 5.71
C GLY A 144 -2.39 9.45 4.39
N ALA A 145 -2.21 10.63 3.79
CA ALA A 145 -1.52 10.74 2.52
C ALA A 145 -0.77 12.07 2.37
N THR A 146 0.23 12.06 1.48
CA THR A 146 0.98 13.24 1.09
C THR A 146 0.24 13.97 -0.04
N ILE A 147 -0.03 15.27 0.14
CA ILE A 147 -0.53 16.16 -0.92
C ILE A 147 0.60 16.41 -1.94
N GLY A 148 1.82 16.66 -1.45
CA GLY A 148 3.02 16.80 -2.26
C GLY A 148 2.94 17.94 -3.27
N TYR A 149 2.89 17.61 -4.56
CA TYR A 149 2.83 18.56 -5.67
C TYR A 149 1.41 18.77 -6.21
N ALA A 150 0.39 18.15 -5.60
CA ALA A 150 -0.96 18.12 -6.15
C ALA A 150 -1.85 19.30 -5.67
N GLU A 151 -1.33 20.26 -4.91
CA GLU A 151 -2.12 21.39 -4.40
C GLU A 151 -2.81 22.18 -5.53
N ASP A 152 -2.08 22.44 -6.63
CA ASP A 152 -2.61 23.20 -7.76
C ASP A 152 -3.64 22.39 -8.56
N GLU A 153 -3.42 21.08 -8.74
CA GLU A 153 -4.39 20.16 -9.37
C GLU A 153 -5.66 20.03 -8.54
N ILE A 154 -5.54 19.92 -7.22
CA ILE A 154 -6.69 19.85 -6.31
C ILE A 154 -7.49 21.16 -6.38
N ALA A 155 -6.80 22.31 -6.35
CA ALA A 155 -7.45 23.62 -6.44
C ALA A 155 -8.14 23.87 -7.80
N ALA A 156 -7.63 23.24 -8.88
CA ALA A 156 -8.18 23.36 -10.23
C ALA A 156 -9.20 22.26 -10.58
N ALA A 157 -9.59 21.40 -9.63
CA ALA A 157 -10.52 20.29 -9.89
C ALA A 157 -11.87 20.82 -10.43
N ALA A 158 -12.41 20.10 -11.43
CA ALA A 158 -13.68 20.50 -12.05
C ALA A 158 -14.90 20.27 -11.15
N ASP A 159 -14.81 19.28 -10.25
CA ASP A 159 -15.79 19.00 -9.21
C ASP A 159 -15.04 18.86 -7.86
N PRO A 160 -14.80 20.00 -7.19
CA PRO A 160 -14.09 20.02 -5.91
C PRO A 160 -14.79 19.20 -4.81
N ASP A 161 -16.13 19.17 -4.83
CA ASP A 161 -16.90 18.45 -3.82
C ASP A 161 -16.80 16.92 -4.02
N ALA A 162 -16.85 16.46 -5.27
CA ALA A 162 -16.63 15.03 -5.56
C ALA A 162 -15.21 14.62 -5.20
N LEU A 163 -14.21 15.45 -5.53
CA LEU A 163 -12.83 15.18 -5.17
C LEU A 163 -12.64 15.17 -3.64
N ALA A 164 -13.19 16.16 -2.92
CA ALA A 164 -13.12 16.21 -1.45
C ALA A 164 -13.79 14.99 -0.80
N ARG A 165 -14.95 14.56 -1.30
CA ARG A 165 -15.60 13.31 -0.83
C ARG A 165 -14.70 12.10 -1.07
N ALA A 166 -14.08 11.99 -2.25
CA ALA A 166 -13.18 10.87 -2.54
C ALA A 166 -11.92 10.90 -1.66
N MET A 167 -11.28 12.07 -1.52
CA MET A 167 -10.07 12.23 -0.71
C MET A 167 -10.29 11.97 0.78
N PHE A 168 -11.42 12.39 1.33
CA PHE A 168 -11.61 12.43 2.78
C PHE A 168 -12.67 11.45 3.26
N ALA A 169 -13.94 11.67 3.02
CA ALA A 169 -15.01 10.79 3.50
C ALA A 169 -14.89 9.36 2.95
N GLY A 170 -14.46 9.21 1.69
CA GLY A 170 -14.29 7.91 1.04
C GLY A 170 -13.12 7.10 1.60
N LEU A 171 -12.07 7.76 2.08
CA LEU A 171 -10.88 7.13 2.67
C LEU A 171 -10.86 7.15 4.20
N GLY A 172 -11.56 8.09 4.85
CA GLY A 172 -11.47 8.25 6.30
C GLY A 172 -10.08 8.72 6.77
N LEU A 173 -9.41 9.59 5.99
CA LEU A 173 -8.03 9.98 6.31
C LEU A 173 -7.95 10.84 7.57
N ASP A 174 -6.96 10.56 8.40
CA ASP A 174 -6.67 11.27 9.65
C ASP A 174 -5.59 12.32 9.51
N VAL A 175 -4.69 12.12 8.54
CA VAL A 175 -3.44 12.85 8.44
C VAL A 175 -3.22 13.35 7.01
N LEU A 176 -2.81 14.61 6.88
CA LEU A 176 -2.41 15.21 5.61
C LEU A 176 -0.98 15.75 5.72
N ARG A 177 -0.13 15.38 4.78
CA ARG A 177 1.25 15.86 4.71
C ARG A 177 1.42 16.78 3.52
N PHE A 178 1.84 18.04 3.79
CA PHE A 178 2.06 19.09 2.81
C PHE A 178 3.55 19.31 2.57
N ARG A 179 3.87 19.75 1.34
CA ARG A 179 5.18 20.26 0.99
C ARG A 179 5.29 21.74 1.35
N ASN A 180 6.39 22.15 1.96
CA ASN A 180 6.66 23.57 2.22
C ASN A 180 6.94 24.30 0.89
N ARG A 181 6.02 25.16 0.48
CA ARG A 181 6.08 25.95 -0.76
C ARG A 181 6.50 27.41 -0.51
N TYR A 182 6.85 27.76 0.72
CA TYR A 182 7.27 29.13 1.06
C TYR A 182 8.48 29.54 0.21
N THR A 183 8.45 30.73 -0.38
CA THR A 183 9.37 31.30 -1.35
C THR A 183 9.31 30.72 -2.78
N GLU A 184 8.59 29.64 -3.02
CA GLU A 184 8.38 29.10 -4.37
C GLU A 184 7.14 29.72 -5.03
N VAL A 185 6.13 30.02 -4.23
CA VAL A 185 4.88 30.66 -4.67
C VAL A 185 4.68 31.98 -3.95
N SER A 186 3.77 32.81 -4.44
CA SER A 186 3.37 34.02 -3.71
C SER A 186 2.72 33.66 -2.38
N GLU A 187 2.91 34.46 -1.34
CA GLU A 187 2.35 34.16 -0.02
C GLU A 187 0.82 33.91 -0.04
N PRO A 188 -0.01 34.65 -0.78
CA PRO A 188 -1.44 34.33 -0.88
C PRO A 188 -1.73 32.93 -1.46
N ALA A 189 -0.86 32.38 -2.31
CA ALA A 189 -1.05 31.02 -2.86
C ALA A 189 -0.88 29.92 -1.80
N LEU A 190 -0.23 30.19 -0.67
CA LEU A 190 -0.14 29.26 0.46
C LEU A 190 -1.50 28.96 1.09
N HIS A 191 -2.53 29.82 0.82
CA HIS A 191 -3.91 29.58 1.24
C HIS A 191 -4.51 28.28 0.68
N GLN A 192 -3.96 27.73 -0.41
CA GLN A 192 -4.40 26.44 -0.97
C GLN A 192 -4.31 25.31 0.07
N ALA A 193 -3.25 25.28 0.88
CA ALA A 193 -3.12 24.30 1.95
C ALA A 193 -4.26 24.43 2.98
N THR A 194 -4.63 25.68 3.37
CA THR A 194 -5.77 25.94 4.24
C THR A 194 -7.07 25.46 3.64
N ALA A 195 -7.31 25.73 2.35
CA ALA A 195 -8.54 25.32 1.66
C ALA A 195 -8.69 23.78 1.63
N ILE A 196 -7.59 23.06 1.42
CA ILE A 196 -7.60 21.59 1.44
C ILE A 196 -7.90 21.07 2.86
N VAL A 197 -7.30 21.66 3.90
CA VAL A 197 -7.57 21.29 5.30
C VAL A 197 -9.02 21.60 5.68
N ASP A 198 -9.58 22.70 5.23
CA ASP A 198 -10.97 23.07 5.50
C ASP A 198 -11.97 22.15 4.78
N ALA A 199 -11.66 21.75 3.54
CA ALA A 199 -12.42 20.73 2.82
C ALA A 199 -12.37 19.37 3.55
N ALA A 200 -11.21 19.00 4.11
CA ALA A 200 -11.07 17.80 4.93
C ALA A 200 -11.92 17.88 6.20
N LYS A 201 -11.84 18.99 6.94
CA LYS A 201 -12.67 19.22 8.15
C LYS A 201 -14.16 19.11 7.85
N GLN A 202 -14.60 19.72 6.76
CA GLN A 202 -16.00 19.67 6.34
C GLN A 202 -16.44 18.26 5.99
N SER A 203 -15.61 17.51 5.26
CA SER A 203 -15.92 16.17 4.77
C SER A 203 -15.86 15.11 5.88
N LEU A 204 -14.93 15.23 6.82
CA LEU A 204 -14.70 14.29 7.91
C LEU A 204 -15.51 14.61 9.18
N GLY A 205 -16.02 15.86 9.32
CA GLY A 205 -16.63 16.33 10.56
C GLY A 205 -15.62 16.59 11.71
N ARG A 206 -14.32 16.45 11.44
CA ARG A 206 -13.20 16.67 12.37
C ARG A 206 -11.98 17.21 11.66
N ALA A 207 -11.08 17.87 12.39
CA ALA A 207 -9.82 18.34 11.83
C ALA A 207 -8.86 17.16 11.59
N PRO A 208 -8.25 17.03 10.41
CA PRO A 208 -7.13 16.12 10.21
C PRO A 208 -5.90 16.67 10.95
N LEU A 209 -4.97 15.78 11.29
CA LEU A 209 -3.64 16.14 11.73
C LEU A 209 -2.82 16.58 10.50
N VAL A 210 -2.05 17.66 10.64
CA VAL A 210 -1.36 18.30 9.52
C VAL A 210 0.16 18.29 9.72
N LEU A 211 0.88 17.74 8.74
CA LEU A 211 2.34 17.74 8.67
C LEU A 211 2.80 18.69 7.56
N LEU A 212 3.88 19.45 7.81
CA LEU A 212 4.58 20.27 6.81
C LEU A 212 6.04 19.84 6.72
N SER A 213 6.49 19.36 5.55
CA SER A 213 7.88 18.94 5.31
C SER A 213 8.51 19.73 4.16
N SER A 214 9.82 19.94 4.20
CA SER A 214 10.58 20.59 3.12
C SER A 214 11.27 19.53 2.26
N TRP A 215 11.02 19.53 0.95
CA TRP A 215 11.77 18.71 -0.01
C TRP A 215 13.13 19.30 -0.35
N SER A 216 13.23 20.64 -0.31
CA SER A 216 14.48 21.38 -0.49
C SER A 216 14.36 22.77 0.17
N PRO A 217 15.41 23.28 0.78
CA PRO A 217 15.49 24.71 1.08
C PRO A 217 15.37 25.54 -0.19
N PRO A 218 15.04 26.85 -0.09
CA PRO A 218 14.97 27.71 -1.26
C PRO A 218 16.31 27.82 -1.98
N ALA A 219 16.27 28.18 -3.25
CA ALA A 219 17.44 28.30 -4.13
C ALA A 219 18.58 29.15 -3.53
N SER A 220 18.24 30.20 -2.78
CA SER A 220 19.22 31.09 -2.12
C SER A 220 20.03 30.41 -1.01
N LEU A 221 19.51 29.33 -0.41
CA LEU A 221 20.16 28.54 0.64
C LEU A 221 20.83 27.28 0.11
N LYS A 222 20.84 27.07 -1.21
CA LYS A 222 21.42 25.89 -1.85
C LYS A 222 22.71 26.24 -2.57
N GLN A 223 23.72 25.36 -2.49
CA GLN A 223 24.99 25.58 -3.15
C GLN A 223 24.86 25.68 -4.69
N ASN A 224 23.92 24.95 -5.28
CA ASN A 224 23.66 24.99 -6.72
C ASN A 224 22.72 26.14 -7.15
N GLY A 225 22.23 26.96 -6.23
CA GLY A 225 21.32 28.07 -6.52
C GLY A 225 19.94 27.65 -7.05
N ALA A 226 19.52 26.38 -6.82
CA ALA A 226 18.24 25.84 -7.27
C ALA A 226 17.67 24.87 -6.23
N THR A 227 16.33 24.76 -6.14
CA THR A 227 15.65 23.75 -5.30
C THR A 227 15.88 22.34 -5.84
N PHE A 228 15.83 22.19 -7.16
CA PHE A 228 16.17 20.93 -7.85
C PHE A 228 17.68 20.74 -7.93
N CYS A 229 18.11 19.48 -7.86
CA CYS A 229 19.50 19.12 -8.11
C CYS A 229 19.61 17.82 -8.91
N SER A 230 20.74 17.70 -9.63
CA SER A 230 21.11 16.51 -10.41
C SER A 230 22.53 16.06 -10.10
N GLU A 231 23.29 16.90 -9.38
CA GLU A 231 24.70 16.68 -9.07
C GLU A 231 24.86 16.52 -7.55
N PRO A 232 25.16 15.30 -7.05
CA PRO A 232 25.25 15.04 -5.62
C PRO A 232 26.15 16.02 -4.85
N SER A 233 27.27 16.41 -5.43
CA SER A 233 28.23 17.30 -4.78
C SER A 233 27.72 18.70 -4.45
N THR A 234 26.68 19.16 -5.15
CA THR A 234 26.08 20.48 -5.00
C THR A 234 24.68 20.45 -4.36
N CYS A 235 24.11 19.27 -4.15
CA CYS A 235 22.81 19.06 -3.47
C CYS A 235 22.91 19.26 -1.95
N LYS A 236 23.33 20.43 -1.50
CA LYS A 236 23.53 20.73 -0.07
C LYS A 236 23.35 22.21 0.22
N LEU A 237 23.34 22.58 1.48
CA LEU A 237 23.28 23.98 1.90
C LEU A 237 24.46 24.77 1.35
N THR A 238 24.22 26.05 1.08
CA THR A 238 25.25 27.03 0.82
C THR A 238 26.05 27.32 2.09
N LYS A 239 27.13 28.07 1.94
CA LYS A 239 27.94 28.54 3.06
C LYS A 239 27.67 30.02 3.33
N ASP A 240 27.71 30.38 4.60
CA ASP A 240 27.67 31.77 5.03
C ASP A 240 28.98 32.55 4.77
N THR A 241 29.03 33.79 5.19
CA THR A 241 30.19 34.66 5.02
C THR A 241 31.42 34.22 5.83
N THR A 242 31.25 33.32 6.80
CA THR A 242 32.36 32.76 7.60
C THR A 242 32.94 31.49 6.99
N GLY A 243 32.26 30.92 5.99
CA GLY A 243 32.62 29.67 5.36
C GLY A 243 32.00 28.43 6.03
N ALA A 244 31.15 28.58 7.06
CA ALA A 244 30.33 27.52 7.65
C ALA A 244 29.08 27.29 6.79
N PHE A 245 28.39 26.14 6.93
CA PHE A 245 27.09 25.96 6.31
C PHE A 245 26.06 26.92 6.93
N ASP A 246 25.17 27.45 6.09
CA ASP A 246 24.20 28.48 6.53
C ASP A 246 22.99 27.89 7.26
N TYR A 247 23.23 27.33 8.45
CA TYR A 247 22.19 26.85 9.34
C TYR A 247 21.28 27.96 9.87
N ALA A 248 21.83 29.18 10.05
CA ALA A 248 21.07 30.33 10.49
C ALA A 248 20.07 30.80 9.43
N GLY A 249 20.48 30.83 8.16
CA GLY A 249 19.61 31.10 7.03
C GLY A 249 18.48 30.06 6.89
N LEU A 250 18.79 28.76 7.07
CA LEU A 250 17.79 27.69 7.09
C LEU A 250 16.79 27.87 8.23
N ALA A 251 17.25 28.22 9.43
CA ALA A 251 16.39 28.46 10.59
C ALA A 251 15.47 29.68 10.36
N ALA A 252 16.01 30.78 9.81
CA ALA A 252 15.23 31.97 9.46
C ALA A 252 14.18 31.67 8.36
N HIS A 253 14.53 30.84 7.38
CA HIS A 253 13.58 30.39 6.35
C HIS A 253 12.40 29.62 6.96
N TRP A 254 12.65 28.65 7.85
CA TRP A 254 11.61 27.89 8.52
C TRP A 254 10.72 28.80 9.39
N ARG A 255 11.31 29.74 10.13
CA ARG A 255 10.53 30.69 10.90
C ARG A 255 9.62 31.55 10.00
N GLY A 256 10.19 32.13 8.93
CA GLY A 256 9.43 32.92 7.96
C GLY A 256 8.34 32.13 7.26
N SER A 257 8.62 30.85 6.98
CA SER A 257 7.64 29.92 6.40
C SER A 257 6.42 29.73 7.31
N LEU A 258 6.63 29.37 8.58
CA LEU A 258 5.53 29.15 9.51
C LEU A 258 4.73 30.43 9.77
N ASP A 259 5.39 31.59 9.86
CA ASP A 259 4.72 32.88 9.97
C ASP A 259 3.87 33.19 8.73
N ALA A 260 4.36 32.88 7.52
CA ALA A 260 3.62 33.09 6.27
C ALA A 260 2.40 32.14 6.16
N TYR A 261 2.57 30.87 6.45
CA TYR A 261 1.47 29.90 6.48
C TYR A 261 0.41 30.27 7.52
N ALA A 262 0.82 30.69 8.72
CA ALA A 262 -0.09 31.13 9.78
C ALA A 262 -0.94 32.35 9.35
N ARG A 263 -0.35 33.32 8.62
CA ARG A 263 -1.11 34.45 8.03
C ARG A 263 -2.18 34.00 7.03
N GLN A 264 -2.00 32.85 6.40
CA GLN A 264 -2.96 32.24 5.49
C GLN A 264 -3.91 31.25 6.18
N GLY A 265 -3.86 31.15 7.52
CA GLY A 265 -4.72 30.27 8.32
C GLY A 265 -4.25 28.83 8.43
N PHE A 266 -3.05 28.48 7.95
CA PHE A 266 -2.49 27.14 8.02
C PHE A 266 -1.48 27.04 9.17
N VAL A 267 -1.75 26.16 10.12
CA VAL A 267 -0.87 25.89 11.26
C VAL A 267 -0.62 24.38 11.32
N PRO A 268 0.60 23.90 11.01
CA PRO A 268 0.90 22.47 11.05
C PRO A 268 1.04 21.98 12.49
N ASP A 269 0.61 20.75 12.73
CA ASP A 269 0.81 20.03 14.00
C ASP A 269 2.26 19.54 14.14
N TYR A 270 2.86 19.12 13.00
CA TYR A 270 4.24 18.65 12.93
C TYR A 270 4.99 19.31 11.78
N VAL A 271 6.28 19.48 11.96
CA VAL A 271 7.20 19.88 10.88
C VAL A 271 8.35 18.90 10.76
N GLY A 272 8.71 18.56 9.50
CA GLY A 272 9.94 17.85 9.11
C GLY A 272 10.87 18.79 8.36
N ILE A 273 12.04 19.05 8.91
CA ILE A 273 12.91 20.12 8.39
C ILE A 273 13.49 19.82 7.01
N GLN A 274 13.63 18.54 6.66
CA GLN A 274 14.13 18.09 5.36
C GLN A 274 13.68 16.66 5.07
N ASN A 275 12.92 16.50 4.00
CA ASN A 275 12.51 15.22 3.45
C ASN A 275 13.71 14.51 2.79
N ASN A 276 13.92 13.22 3.04
CA ASN A 276 14.98 12.41 2.42
C ASN A 276 16.38 13.04 2.53
N ALA A 277 16.77 13.54 3.70
CA ALA A 277 18.07 14.20 3.89
C ALA A 277 19.28 13.27 3.65
N ASP A 278 19.07 11.94 3.72
CA ASP A 278 20.07 10.92 3.42
C ASP A 278 20.30 10.71 1.90
N TRP A 279 19.43 11.25 1.05
CA TRP A 279 19.36 10.90 -0.37
C TRP A 279 19.77 12.05 -1.30
N THR A 280 20.25 11.71 -2.49
CA THR A 280 20.46 12.63 -3.63
C THR A 280 20.06 11.96 -4.94
N PRO A 281 19.57 12.71 -5.93
CA PRO A 281 19.32 12.18 -7.27
C PRO A 281 20.56 11.53 -7.87
N SER A 282 20.37 10.47 -8.64
CA SER A 282 21.42 9.75 -9.36
C SER A 282 20.94 9.38 -10.77
N GLY A 283 21.85 8.93 -11.63
CA GLY A 283 21.51 8.45 -12.97
C GLY A 283 20.93 9.53 -13.90
N GLY A 284 21.21 10.81 -13.68
CA GLY A 284 20.70 11.92 -14.47
C GLY A 284 19.30 12.40 -14.06
N ALA A 285 18.72 11.86 -13.00
CA ALA A 285 17.48 12.38 -12.44
C ALA A 285 17.67 13.81 -11.91
N VAL A 286 16.65 14.64 -12.07
CA VAL A 286 16.60 16.02 -11.55
C VAL A 286 15.41 16.11 -10.61
N MET A 287 15.66 16.27 -9.31
CA MET A 287 14.63 16.28 -8.29
C MET A 287 14.96 17.30 -7.18
N GLU A 288 13.93 17.71 -6.45
CA GLU A 288 14.13 18.47 -5.22
C GLU A 288 14.83 17.60 -4.19
N ALA A 289 15.95 18.07 -3.68
CA ALA A 289 16.69 17.40 -2.64
C ALA A 289 17.69 18.35 -1.98
N CYS A 290 18.00 18.09 -0.71
CA CYS A 290 19.12 18.71 -0.01
C CYS A 290 19.72 17.68 0.96
N LYS A 291 20.94 17.23 0.68
CA LYS A 291 21.61 16.23 1.49
C LYS A 291 22.26 16.84 2.71
N PHE A 292 22.04 16.16 3.81
CA PHE A 292 22.78 16.31 5.06
C PHE A 292 23.44 14.98 5.40
N LEU A 293 24.41 14.96 6.28
CA LEU A 293 24.82 13.75 7.00
C LEU A 293 24.23 13.77 8.41
N PRO A 294 24.21 12.68 9.15
CA PRO A 294 23.79 12.68 10.55
C PRO A 294 24.48 13.76 11.38
N ARG A 295 25.81 13.91 11.16
CA ARG A 295 26.66 15.00 11.67
C ARG A 295 27.44 15.60 10.50
N GLU A 296 27.79 16.88 10.58
CA GLU A 296 28.62 17.54 9.58
C GLU A 296 29.91 16.75 9.31
N GLY A 297 30.20 16.51 8.04
CA GLY A 297 31.32 15.65 7.68
C GLY A 297 31.53 15.43 6.19
N THR A 298 32.47 14.56 5.87
CA THR A 298 32.82 14.21 4.48
C THR A 298 32.48 12.75 4.19
N THR A 299 31.84 12.51 3.07
CA THR A 299 31.58 11.16 2.55
C THR A 299 31.89 11.10 1.06
N ASN A 300 32.13 9.90 0.55
CA ASN A 300 32.32 9.67 -0.87
C ASN A 300 30.95 9.53 -1.56
N VAL A 301 30.76 10.23 -2.66
CA VAL A 301 29.62 10.09 -3.56
C VAL A 301 30.11 9.74 -4.97
N MET A 302 29.33 8.97 -5.72
CA MET A 302 29.68 8.58 -7.08
C MET A 302 29.34 9.72 -8.04
N ILE A 303 30.35 10.26 -8.72
CA ILE A 303 30.22 11.32 -9.74
C ILE A 303 30.97 10.86 -10.98
N GLY A 304 30.23 10.75 -12.10
CA GLY A 304 30.84 10.27 -13.36
C GLY A 304 31.44 8.86 -13.27
N GLY A 305 30.97 8.03 -12.36
CA GLY A 305 31.48 6.67 -12.13
C GLY A 305 32.70 6.60 -11.20
N ALA A 306 33.16 7.72 -10.63
CA ALA A 306 34.27 7.75 -9.68
C ALA A 306 33.81 8.24 -8.28
N PRO A 307 34.40 7.72 -7.18
CA PRO A 307 34.11 8.21 -5.84
C PRO A 307 34.77 9.59 -5.65
N VAL A 308 34.01 10.59 -5.25
CA VAL A 308 34.45 11.95 -4.96
C VAL A 308 34.11 12.27 -3.52
N ALA A 309 35.11 12.74 -2.76
CA ALA A 309 34.91 13.17 -1.38
C ALA A 309 34.17 14.51 -1.35
N VAL A 310 33.00 14.54 -0.72
CA VAL A 310 32.17 15.73 -0.61
C VAL A 310 31.85 16.00 0.85
N HIS A 311 32.06 17.25 1.27
CA HIS A 311 31.71 17.73 2.60
C HIS A 311 30.26 18.20 2.63
N TYR A 312 29.46 17.67 3.56
CA TYR A 312 28.03 17.95 3.72
C TYR A 312 27.69 18.55 5.07
N PRO A 313 26.61 19.34 5.18
CA PRO A 313 26.09 19.84 6.46
C PRO A 313 25.61 18.70 7.36
N GLY A 314 25.59 18.97 8.66
CA GLY A 314 25.04 18.08 9.68
C GLY A 314 23.54 18.30 9.85
N TYR A 315 22.77 17.20 9.84
CA TYR A 315 21.33 17.25 10.14
C TYR A 315 21.08 17.64 11.60
N ASP A 316 21.92 17.19 12.52
CA ASP A 316 21.89 17.54 13.95
C ASP A 316 21.98 19.07 14.18
N GLN A 317 22.93 19.74 13.49
CA GLN A 317 23.09 21.18 13.58
C GLN A 317 21.93 21.94 12.91
N ALA A 318 21.46 21.46 11.75
CA ALA A 318 20.31 22.02 11.06
C ALA A 318 19.05 21.95 11.93
N LEU A 319 18.79 20.78 12.55
CA LEU A 319 17.65 20.56 13.43
C LEU A 319 17.73 21.47 14.66
N ALA A 320 18.90 21.53 15.30
CA ALA A 320 19.12 22.40 16.48
C ALA A 320 18.87 23.88 16.17
N ALA A 321 19.37 24.37 15.01
CA ALA A 321 19.16 25.75 14.59
C ALA A 321 17.67 26.06 14.33
N VAL A 322 16.97 25.17 13.59
CA VAL A 322 15.55 25.33 13.30
C VAL A 322 14.71 25.25 14.57
N THR A 323 14.89 24.24 15.42
CA THR A 323 14.14 24.10 16.67
C THR A 323 14.30 25.29 17.61
N SER A 324 15.51 25.85 17.68
CA SER A 324 15.80 27.09 18.41
C SER A 324 15.03 28.29 17.87
N ALA A 325 14.97 28.46 16.53
CA ALA A 325 14.24 29.55 15.89
C ALA A 325 12.73 29.44 16.02
N LEU A 326 12.20 28.26 16.29
CA LEU A 326 10.77 28.01 16.46
C LEU A 326 10.32 28.02 17.92
N ALA A 327 11.24 28.16 18.87
CA ALA A 327 10.97 27.96 20.30
C ALA A 327 9.97 28.99 20.89
N ASP A 328 9.93 30.20 20.36
CA ASP A 328 9.09 31.30 20.81
C ASP A 328 7.81 31.51 19.97
N LEU A 329 7.50 30.57 19.06
CA LEU A 329 6.24 30.65 18.32
C LEU A 329 5.03 30.49 19.26
N PRO A 330 3.96 31.29 19.10
CA PRO A 330 2.73 31.18 19.89
C PRO A 330 2.10 29.78 19.83
N THR A 331 2.17 29.16 18.65
CA THR A 331 1.79 27.76 18.42
C THR A 331 2.98 27.07 17.79
N ARG A 332 3.81 26.45 18.64
CA ARG A 332 4.99 25.72 18.19
C ARG A 332 4.55 24.35 17.66
N PRO A 333 4.86 24.02 16.40
CA PRO A 333 4.64 22.68 15.90
C PRO A 333 5.59 21.67 16.57
N ARG A 334 5.15 20.43 16.68
CA ARG A 334 6.00 19.31 17.06
C ARG A 334 7.01 19.00 15.95
N ILE A 335 8.15 18.45 16.31
CA ILE A 335 9.24 18.14 15.38
C ILE A 335 9.20 16.66 15.05
N LEU A 336 9.02 16.32 13.77
CA LEU A 336 9.27 14.97 13.29
C LEU A 336 10.66 14.89 12.64
N ALA A 337 11.41 13.87 12.99
CA ALA A 337 12.77 13.65 12.49
C ALA A 337 13.13 12.16 12.62
N PRO A 338 14.03 11.65 11.79
CA PRO A 338 14.78 12.39 10.77
C PRO A 338 14.12 12.48 9.39
N ASP A 339 12.97 11.82 9.11
CA ASP A 339 12.23 11.84 7.84
C ASP A 339 13.06 11.33 6.64
N MET A 340 13.74 10.19 6.84
CA MET A 340 14.71 9.62 5.91
C MET A 340 14.09 8.66 4.92
N SER A 341 14.76 8.52 3.75
CA SER A 341 14.27 7.69 2.63
C SER A 341 14.14 6.20 2.97
N SER A 342 14.89 5.70 3.94
CA SER A 342 14.96 4.29 4.28
C SER A 342 15.03 4.03 5.79
N ILE A 343 14.73 2.78 6.18
CA ILE A 343 14.85 2.31 7.57
C ILE A 343 16.30 2.47 8.08
N VAL A 344 17.29 2.14 7.26
CA VAL A 344 18.71 2.24 7.63
C VAL A 344 19.09 3.70 7.86
N GLY A 345 18.71 4.59 6.94
CA GLY A 345 18.94 6.02 7.08
C GLY A 345 18.31 6.58 8.36
N ALA A 346 17.06 6.21 8.65
CA ALA A 346 16.36 6.67 9.85
C ALA A 346 17.12 6.29 11.15
N LYS A 347 17.62 5.07 11.24
CA LYS A 347 18.39 4.59 12.42
C LYS A 347 19.68 5.39 12.62
N ASP A 348 20.44 5.62 11.55
CA ASP A 348 21.71 6.32 11.62
C ASP A 348 21.56 7.77 12.06
N TYR A 349 20.55 8.46 11.50
CA TYR A 349 20.28 9.85 11.85
C TYR A 349 19.69 9.99 13.26
N LEU A 350 18.74 9.14 13.62
CA LEU A 350 18.14 9.17 14.95
C LEU A 350 19.18 8.96 16.05
N SER A 351 20.14 8.06 15.84
CA SER A 351 21.25 7.82 16.77
C SER A 351 22.16 9.05 16.96
N ALA A 352 22.20 9.96 15.99
CA ALA A 352 22.98 11.20 16.09
C ALA A 352 22.22 12.33 16.83
N LEU A 353 20.87 12.32 16.82
CA LEU A 353 20.05 13.43 17.31
C LEU A 353 19.84 13.42 18.82
N GLY A 354 19.60 12.26 19.41
CA GLY A 354 19.07 12.19 20.77
C GLY A 354 17.60 12.61 20.87
N SER A 355 16.92 12.25 21.97
CA SER A 355 15.49 12.43 22.13
C SER A 355 15.03 13.87 22.43
N ALA A 356 15.92 14.75 22.89
CA ALA A 356 15.53 16.07 23.43
C ALA A 356 15.01 17.08 22.37
N GLN A 357 15.17 16.78 21.07
CA GLN A 357 14.83 17.70 19.98
C GLN A 357 13.75 17.15 19.03
N VAL A 358 13.21 15.97 19.33
CA VAL A 358 12.32 15.22 18.43
C VAL A 358 11.06 14.80 19.18
N ASP A 359 9.90 15.02 18.57
CA ASP A 359 8.58 14.65 19.13
C ASP A 359 8.01 13.38 18.47
N ALA A 360 8.53 12.99 17.30
CA ALA A 360 8.19 11.77 16.59
C ALA A 360 9.33 11.32 15.68
N VAL A 361 9.53 10.00 15.57
CA VAL A 361 10.47 9.41 14.61
C VAL A 361 9.79 9.26 13.26
N ALA A 362 10.34 9.86 12.21
CA ALA A 362 9.82 9.74 10.85
C ALA A 362 10.77 8.96 9.95
N HIS A 363 10.20 8.05 9.16
CA HIS A 363 10.94 7.24 8.18
C HIS A 363 10.08 6.93 6.96
N HIS A 364 10.73 6.54 5.86
CA HIS A 364 10.10 5.97 4.67
C HIS A 364 10.51 4.50 4.51
N LEU A 365 9.92 3.84 3.53
CA LEU A 365 10.18 2.42 3.23
C LEU A 365 10.83 2.22 1.85
N TYR A 366 11.43 3.27 1.27
CA TYR A 366 12.08 3.16 -0.04
C TYR A 366 13.27 2.20 0.01
N GLY A 367 13.44 1.45 -1.09
CA GLY A 367 14.44 0.39 -1.18
C GLY A 367 14.01 -0.93 -0.54
N SER A 368 12.79 -0.99 0.04
CA SER A 368 12.20 -2.22 0.57
C SER A 368 11.40 -2.95 -0.52
N ASP A 369 11.56 -4.26 -0.59
CA ASP A 369 10.69 -5.14 -1.37
C ASP A 369 9.53 -5.61 -0.47
N PRO A 370 8.26 -5.36 -0.81
CA PRO A 370 7.13 -5.81 -0.01
C PRO A 370 7.13 -7.32 0.29
N ALA A 371 7.60 -8.14 -0.68
CA ALA A 371 7.69 -9.59 -0.52
C ALA A 371 8.92 -10.05 0.29
N ALA A 372 9.92 -9.18 0.48
CA ALA A 372 11.18 -9.46 1.17
C ALA A 372 11.59 -8.30 2.09
N MET A 373 10.63 -7.78 2.85
CA MET A 373 10.84 -6.66 3.78
C MET A 373 11.93 -6.98 4.82
N ASP A 374 12.78 -6.00 5.09
CA ASP A 374 13.71 -6.06 6.23
C ASP A 374 12.96 -5.89 7.56
N LEU A 375 12.28 -6.96 7.99
CA LEU A 375 11.52 -6.96 9.25
C LEU A 375 12.44 -6.74 10.46
N ALA A 376 13.66 -7.27 10.43
CA ALA A 376 14.62 -7.06 11.51
C ALA A 376 15.04 -5.59 11.63
N GLY A 377 15.22 -4.91 10.50
CA GLY A 377 15.48 -3.48 10.46
C GLY A 377 14.31 -2.65 11.00
N LEU A 378 13.07 -2.99 10.61
CA LEU A 378 11.86 -2.36 11.14
C LEU A 378 11.73 -2.53 12.67
N GLN A 379 11.90 -3.74 13.18
CA GLN A 379 11.82 -4.04 14.60
C GLN A 379 12.94 -3.34 15.39
N ALA A 380 14.15 -3.24 14.83
CA ALA A 380 15.23 -2.50 15.44
C ALA A 380 14.95 -0.98 15.49
N LEU A 381 14.30 -0.41 14.47
CA LEU A 381 13.86 0.98 14.49
C LEU A 381 12.74 1.20 15.51
N ALA A 382 11.77 0.26 15.58
CA ALA A 382 10.71 0.26 16.58
C ALA A 382 11.27 0.24 18.01
N THR A 383 12.24 -0.61 18.27
CA THR A 383 12.92 -0.69 19.56
C THR A 383 13.59 0.65 19.92
N LEU A 384 14.33 1.24 18.96
CA LEU A 384 15.00 2.52 19.17
C LEU A 384 13.99 3.66 19.48
N GLY A 385 12.86 3.71 18.74
CA GLY A 385 11.80 4.68 19.02
C GLY A 385 11.18 4.47 20.42
N SER A 386 10.94 3.23 20.81
CA SER A 386 10.43 2.86 22.14
C SER A 386 11.39 3.26 23.26
N ASP A 387 12.69 3.00 23.10
CA ASP A 387 13.74 3.37 24.06
C ASP A 387 13.80 4.90 24.27
N MET A 388 13.48 5.66 23.21
CA MET A 388 13.38 7.12 23.25
C MET A 388 12.00 7.62 23.69
N SER A 389 11.02 6.75 23.89
CA SER A 389 9.62 7.09 24.19
C SER A 389 8.97 7.97 23.10
N LEU A 390 9.32 7.73 21.84
CA LEU A 390 8.82 8.47 20.68
C LEU A 390 7.92 7.59 19.81
N PRO A 391 6.78 8.13 19.30
CA PRO A 391 5.98 7.43 18.30
C PRO A 391 6.73 7.34 16.97
N LEU A 392 6.51 6.25 16.23
CA LEU A 392 7.05 6.05 14.90
C LEU A 392 6.01 6.39 13.83
N PHE A 393 6.42 7.19 12.85
CA PHE A 393 5.62 7.62 11.71
C PHE A 393 6.27 7.15 10.41
N GLN A 394 5.57 6.33 9.65
CA GLN A 394 5.92 6.07 8.26
C GLN A 394 5.27 7.19 7.42
N THR A 395 6.09 8.16 6.97
CA THR A 395 5.62 9.46 6.46
C THR A 395 5.57 9.56 4.94
N GLU A 396 6.14 8.60 4.21
CA GLU A 396 6.08 8.57 2.75
C GLU A 396 6.38 7.18 2.20
N MET A 397 5.51 6.65 1.36
CA MET A 397 5.77 5.49 0.52
C MET A 397 4.95 5.55 -0.76
N GLN A 398 5.59 5.18 -1.87
CA GLN A 398 4.93 4.98 -3.16
C GLN A 398 4.89 3.48 -3.45
N ALA A 399 3.70 2.91 -3.47
CA ALA A 399 3.49 1.51 -3.78
C ALA A 399 2.19 1.33 -4.57
N ASP A 400 2.16 0.32 -5.42
CA ASP A 400 0.97 -0.05 -6.19
C ASP A 400 0.03 -0.93 -5.36
N GLY A 401 -1.26 -0.81 -5.57
CA GLY A 401 -2.32 -1.75 -5.25
C GLY A 401 -2.06 -2.68 -4.06
N PHE A 402 -1.83 -3.93 -4.32
CA PHE A 402 -1.62 -4.96 -3.30
C PHE A 402 -0.37 -4.71 -2.44
N ASP A 403 0.70 -4.19 -3.02
CA ASP A 403 1.94 -3.90 -2.29
C ASP A 403 1.72 -2.83 -1.23
N THR A 404 0.80 -1.87 -1.47
CA THR A 404 0.37 -0.90 -0.45
C THR A 404 -0.21 -1.61 0.78
N ALA A 405 -1.08 -2.62 0.60
CA ALA A 405 -1.66 -3.36 1.73
C ALA A 405 -0.59 -4.10 2.55
N VAL A 406 0.37 -4.73 1.89
CA VAL A 406 1.47 -5.45 2.53
C VAL A 406 2.38 -4.48 3.30
N LEU A 407 2.73 -3.35 2.70
CA LEU A 407 3.59 -2.34 3.33
C LEU A 407 2.92 -1.64 4.51
N ILE A 408 1.62 -1.35 4.45
CA ILE A 408 0.88 -0.83 5.61
C ILE A 408 0.97 -1.84 6.75
N HIS A 409 0.67 -3.14 6.48
CA HIS A 409 0.76 -4.17 7.51
C HIS A 409 2.15 -4.22 8.14
N HIS A 410 3.21 -4.30 7.34
CA HIS A 410 4.58 -4.36 7.87
C HIS A 410 4.96 -3.11 8.67
N ALA A 411 4.58 -1.92 8.21
CA ALA A 411 4.84 -0.69 8.96
C ALA A 411 4.18 -0.72 10.34
N VAL A 412 2.87 -1.06 10.41
CA VAL A 412 2.12 -0.98 11.67
C VAL A 412 2.31 -2.21 12.56
N ALA A 413 2.38 -3.43 12.00
CA ALA A 413 2.46 -4.65 12.79
C ALA A 413 3.90 -4.99 13.20
N GLU A 414 4.86 -4.87 12.28
CA GLU A 414 6.26 -5.24 12.51
C GLU A 414 7.10 -4.02 12.91
N GLY A 415 6.84 -2.86 12.29
CA GLY A 415 7.53 -1.61 12.54
C GLY A 415 6.95 -0.79 13.68
N ASN A 416 5.86 -1.23 14.30
CA ASN A 416 5.17 -0.51 15.39
C ASN A 416 4.84 0.96 15.03
N ALA A 417 4.67 1.27 13.73
CA ALA A 417 4.31 2.61 13.29
C ALA A 417 2.90 2.98 13.76
N SER A 418 2.76 4.14 14.38
CA SER A 418 1.46 4.70 14.78
C SER A 418 0.82 5.56 13.69
N MET A 419 1.53 5.80 12.58
CA MET A 419 1.06 6.53 11.42
C MET A 419 1.60 5.89 10.14
N TYR A 420 0.77 5.86 9.09
CA TYR A 420 1.20 5.49 7.74
C TYR A 420 0.65 6.47 6.72
N LEU A 421 1.54 7.02 5.86
CA LEU A 421 1.18 7.94 4.80
C LEU A 421 1.55 7.37 3.42
N GLN A 422 0.57 7.29 2.53
CA GLN A 422 0.77 6.98 1.11
C GLN A 422 1.16 8.24 0.34
N SER A 423 2.06 8.13 -0.59
CA SER A 423 2.44 9.19 -1.52
C SER A 423 2.06 8.81 -2.96
N ALA A 424 1.19 9.57 -3.63
CA ALA A 424 0.54 10.80 -3.22
C ALA A 424 -0.97 10.58 -3.01
N LEU A 425 -1.69 11.55 -2.39
CA LEU A 425 -3.15 11.53 -2.31
C LEU A 425 -3.78 11.64 -3.70
N VAL A 426 -3.34 12.62 -4.47
CA VAL A 426 -3.80 12.86 -5.85
C VAL A 426 -2.59 12.91 -6.77
N GLY A 427 -2.70 12.35 -7.94
CA GLY A 427 -1.67 12.39 -8.97
C GLY A 427 -2.23 12.21 -10.38
N PRO A 428 -1.46 12.52 -11.44
CA PRO A 428 -1.90 12.30 -12.81
C PRO A 428 -2.07 10.79 -13.07
N ARG A 429 -3.14 10.41 -13.77
CA ARG A 429 -3.40 9.01 -14.16
C ARG A 429 -2.48 8.54 -15.29
N SER A 430 -2.13 9.46 -16.20
CA SER A 430 -1.27 9.18 -17.36
C SER A 430 0.18 9.52 -17.03
N GLY A 431 1.08 8.53 -17.06
CA GLY A 431 2.49 8.74 -16.81
C GLY A 431 3.25 7.43 -16.53
N PRO A 432 4.55 7.50 -16.20
CA PRO A 432 5.33 6.33 -15.83
C PRO A 432 4.72 5.62 -14.61
N ALA A 433 5.08 4.35 -14.41
CA ALA A 433 4.51 3.46 -13.38
C ALA A 433 4.43 4.07 -11.96
N THR A 434 5.25 5.04 -11.65
CA THR A 434 5.24 5.82 -10.41
C THR A 434 3.92 6.53 -10.10
N ASN A 435 3.10 6.82 -11.12
CA ASN A 435 1.81 7.50 -10.92
C ASN A 435 0.70 6.55 -10.47
N ARG A 436 0.89 5.24 -10.55
CA ARG A 436 -0.07 4.24 -10.04
C ARG A 436 -0.07 4.15 -8.52
N SER A 437 0.91 4.72 -7.85
CA SER A 437 0.99 4.78 -6.39
C SER A 437 0.10 5.86 -5.76
N ALA A 438 -0.42 6.82 -6.53
CA ALA A 438 -1.39 7.77 -6.02
C ALA A 438 -2.70 7.07 -5.64
N LEU A 439 -3.35 7.54 -4.57
CA LEU A 439 -4.67 7.01 -4.18
C LEU A 439 -5.74 7.37 -5.22
N ILE A 440 -5.70 8.60 -5.71
CA ILE A 440 -6.65 9.14 -6.69
C ILE A 440 -5.89 9.60 -7.92
N GLY A 441 -6.23 9.04 -9.07
CA GLY A 441 -5.74 9.50 -10.38
C GLY A 441 -6.64 10.59 -10.95
N MET A 442 -6.03 11.65 -11.49
CA MET A 442 -6.72 12.68 -12.27
C MET A 442 -6.42 12.48 -13.76
N GLU A 443 -7.45 12.32 -14.59
CA GLU A 443 -7.34 12.30 -16.04
C GLU A 443 -8.19 13.42 -16.63
N GLY A 444 -7.55 14.56 -16.91
CA GLY A 444 -8.27 15.78 -17.25
C GLY A 444 -9.16 16.22 -16.08
N LYS A 445 -10.48 16.05 -16.23
CA LYS A 445 -11.46 16.38 -15.20
C LYS A 445 -12.00 15.16 -14.45
N GLU A 446 -11.66 13.96 -14.89
CA GLU A 446 -12.17 12.71 -14.31
C GLU A 446 -11.35 12.30 -13.08
N ILE A 447 -12.05 11.86 -12.04
CA ILE A 447 -11.51 11.31 -10.81
C ILE A 447 -11.55 9.79 -10.94
N VAL A 448 -10.40 9.13 -10.75
CA VAL A 448 -10.28 7.67 -10.81
C VAL A 448 -9.67 7.15 -9.52
N LEU A 449 -10.42 6.35 -8.78
CA LEU A 449 -9.90 5.65 -7.60
C LEU A 449 -8.96 4.54 -8.06
N GLN A 450 -7.71 4.58 -7.61
CA GLN A 450 -6.68 3.60 -8.00
C GLN A 450 -6.62 2.45 -6.97
N ASP A 451 -5.92 1.37 -7.31
CA ASP A 451 -5.85 0.20 -6.44
C ASP A 451 -5.27 0.49 -5.03
N PRO A 452 -4.26 1.39 -4.84
CA PRO A 452 -3.83 1.80 -3.50
C PRO A 452 -4.92 2.48 -2.67
N TYR A 453 -5.89 3.15 -3.31
CA TYR A 453 -7.06 3.71 -2.63
C TYR A 453 -7.86 2.63 -1.88
N PHE A 454 -8.10 1.53 -2.57
CA PHE A 454 -8.86 0.42 -1.97
C PHE A 454 -8.04 -0.29 -0.90
N ALA A 455 -6.73 -0.45 -1.08
CA ALA A 455 -5.84 -0.97 -0.04
C ALA A 455 -5.89 -0.11 1.23
N MET A 456 -5.72 1.21 1.08
CA MET A 456 -5.77 2.17 2.20
C MET A 456 -7.13 2.15 2.90
N SER A 457 -8.24 2.07 2.14
CA SER A 457 -9.61 2.06 2.68
C SER A 457 -9.86 0.93 3.68
N HIS A 458 -9.18 -0.21 3.53
CA HIS A 458 -9.30 -1.35 4.45
C HIS A 458 -8.75 -1.05 5.84
N PHE A 459 -7.78 -0.15 5.93
CA PHE A 459 -7.19 0.28 7.21
C PHE A 459 -7.86 1.54 7.74
N SER A 460 -8.00 2.58 6.92
CA SER A 460 -8.33 3.92 7.37
C SER A 460 -9.81 4.17 7.64
N ARG A 461 -10.74 3.41 7.00
CA ARG A 461 -12.18 3.70 7.11
C ARG A 461 -12.83 3.18 8.39
N PHE A 462 -12.19 2.24 9.06
CA PHE A 462 -12.75 1.54 10.22
C PHE A 462 -11.86 1.66 11.45
N THR A 463 -10.93 2.61 11.44
CA THR A 463 -10.09 2.95 12.58
C THR A 463 -10.03 4.47 12.71
N ASP A 464 -9.88 4.95 13.92
CA ASP A 464 -9.72 6.38 14.21
C ASP A 464 -8.46 6.62 15.06
N PRO A 465 -7.93 7.84 15.06
CA PRO A 465 -6.88 8.23 16.00
C PRO A 465 -7.26 7.92 17.44
N GLY A 466 -6.32 7.40 18.18
CA GLY A 466 -6.53 6.98 19.56
C GLY A 466 -6.88 5.50 19.74
N TRP A 467 -7.21 4.75 18.66
CA TRP A 467 -7.37 3.30 18.74
C TRP A 467 -6.04 2.63 19.05
N SER A 468 -6.06 1.56 19.79
CA SER A 468 -4.87 0.76 20.10
C SER A 468 -4.75 -0.42 19.13
N ARG A 469 -3.59 -0.62 18.55
CA ARG A 469 -3.32 -1.90 17.89
C ARG A 469 -3.29 -3.00 18.96
N VAL A 470 -3.90 -4.13 18.65
CA VAL A 470 -3.90 -5.32 19.51
C VAL A 470 -3.24 -6.49 18.79
N ALA A 471 -2.86 -7.54 19.52
CA ALA A 471 -2.23 -8.70 18.93
C ALA A 471 -3.20 -9.43 17.98
N ALA A 472 -2.73 -9.71 16.77
CA ALA A 472 -3.43 -10.54 15.79
C ALA A 472 -2.42 -11.50 15.16
N LEU A 473 -2.58 -12.79 15.40
CA LEU A 473 -1.61 -13.81 15.04
C LEU A 473 -2.23 -14.79 14.05
N SER A 474 -1.57 -14.98 12.92
CA SER A 474 -1.93 -15.97 11.91
C SER A 474 -1.11 -17.24 12.09
N SER A 475 -1.76 -18.41 11.95
CA SER A 475 -1.09 -19.71 11.91
C SER A 475 -0.53 -20.04 10.52
N THR A 476 -0.87 -19.27 9.49
CA THR A 476 -0.57 -19.59 8.08
C THR A 476 0.48 -18.61 7.53
N PRO A 477 1.63 -19.11 7.03
CA PRO A 477 2.59 -18.27 6.32
C PRO A 477 1.95 -17.54 5.13
N GLY A 478 2.24 -16.24 5.01
CA GLY A 478 1.69 -15.39 3.95
C GLY A 478 0.28 -14.85 4.21
N LEU A 479 -0.38 -15.26 5.30
CA LEU A 479 -1.57 -14.58 5.81
C LEU A 479 -1.14 -13.56 6.87
N LEU A 480 -1.25 -12.28 6.53
CA LEU A 480 -0.92 -11.16 7.41
C LEU A 480 -2.19 -10.68 8.12
N ALA A 481 -2.11 -10.51 9.43
CA ALA A 481 -3.25 -10.07 10.24
C ALA A 481 -2.85 -8.88 11.13
N SER A 482 -3.73 -7.89 11.22
CA SER A 482 -3.58 -6.76 12.14
C SER A 482 -4.94 -6.35 12.68
N ALA A 483 -5.01 -5.90 13.93
CA ALA A 483 -6.25 -5.55 14.58
C ALA A 483 -6.11 -4.27 15.42
N TRP A 484 -7.19 -3.50 15.51
CA TRP A 484 -7.29 -2.25 16.27
C TRP A 484 -8.54 -2.25 17.10
N LEU A 485 -8.39 -1.89 18.38
CA LEU A 485 -9.46 -1.80 19.37
C LEU A 485 -9.74 -0.33 19.69
N ALA A 486 -10.99 0.07 19.65
CA ALA A 486 -11.44 1.39 20.05
C ALA A 486 -11.15 1.65 21.54
N PRO A 487 -10.89 2.92 21.94
CA PRO A 487 -10.61 3.26 23.36
C PRO A 487 -11.74 2.88 24.34
N ALA A 488 -12.99 2.88 23.88
CA ALA A 488 -14.15 2.48 24.67
C ALA A 488 -14.38 0.97 24.71
N HIS A 489 -13.58 0.20 23.98
CA HIS A 489 -13.75 -1.25 23.79
C HIS A 489 -15.11 -1.63 23.17
N ASP A 490 -15.70 -0.74 22.40
CA ASP A 490 -17.02 -0.90 21.76
C ASP A 490 -16.91 -1.15 20.24
N ALA A 491 -15.71 -1.18 19.70
CA ALA A 491 -15.44 -1.51 18.30
C ALA A 491 -14.06 -2.13 18.11
N LEU A 492 -13.98 -3.12 17.20
CA LEU A 492 -12.76 -3.83 16.84
C LEU A 492 -12.69 -3.96 15.32
N THR A 493 -11.56 -3.55 14.74
CA THR A 493 -11.29 -3.71 13.31
C THR A 493 -10.16 -4.69 13.09
N ILE A 494 -10.40 -5.70 12.24
CA ILE A 494 -9.41 -6.72 11.86
C ILE A 494 -9.17 -6.62 10.37
N VAL A 495 -7.91 -6.49 9.97
CA VAL A 495 -7.49 -6.48 8.57
C VAL A 495 -6.63 -7.71 8.28
N LEU A 496 -7.01 -8.44 7.23
CA LEU A 496 -6.41 -9.68 6.77
C LEU A 496 -5.87 -9.47 5.36
N VAL A 497 -4.59 -9.81 5.11
CA VAL A 497 -3.97 -9.70 3.78
C VAL A 497 -3.43 -11.08 3.38
N ASN A 498 -3.92 -11.62 2.28
CA ASN A 498 -3.41 -12.87 1.73
C ASN A 498 -2.27 -12.59 0.73
N ALA A 499 -1.04 -12.68 1.19
CA ALA A 499 0.17 -12.58 0.38
C ALA A 499 0.61 -13.95 -0.19
N GLY A 500 -0.12 -15.02 0.11
CA GLY A 500 0.10 -16.36 -0.44
C GLY A 500 -0.48 -16.53 -1.84
N GLY A 501 -0.19 -17.69 -2.44
CA GLY A 501 -0.62 -18.03 -3.80
C GLY A 501 -1.92 -18.86 -3.89
N GLN A 502 -2.58 -19.13 -2.76
CA GLN A 502 -3.80 -19.95 -2.70
C GLN A 502 -4.93 -19.20 -2.00
N THR A 503 -6.17 -19.52 -2.33
CA THR A 503 -7.32 -19.07 -1.57
C THR A 503 -7.29 -19.69 -0.18
N LEU A 504 -7.50 -18.88 0.84
CA LEU A 504 -7.55 -19.29 2.24
C LEU A 504 -9.00 -19.26 2.73
N THR A 505 -9.36 -20.25 3.56
CA THR A 505 -10.55 -20.20 4.41
C THR A 505 -10.09 -19.84 5.80
N ILE A 506 -10.53 -18.68 6.31
CA ILE A 506 -10.01 -18.12 7.56
C ILE A 506 -11.08 -18.23 8.64
N ASP A 507 -10.68 -18.75 9.77
CA ASP A 507 -11.42 -18.79 11.03
C ASP A 507 -10.81 -17.75 11.98
N LEU A 508 -11.67 -16.85 12.53
CA LEU A 508 -11.24 -15.81 13.47
C LEU A 508 -11.62 -16.22 14.89
N ASP A 509 -10.62 -16.33 15.75
CA ASP A 509 -10.78 -16.47 17.19
C ASP A 509 -10.62 -15.10 17.88
N LEU A 510 -11.72 -14.59 18.39
CA LEU A 510 -11.79 -13.31 19.09
C LEU A 510 -11.74 -13.48 20.62
N GLY A 511 -11.52 -14.69 21.10
CA GLY A 511 -11.59 -14.98 22.54
C GLY A 511 -12.99 -14.75 23.10
N PRO A 512 -13.12 -14.04 24.24
CA PRO A 512 -14.41 -13.82 24.90
C PRO A 512 -15.24 -12.66 24.33
N GLU A 513 -14.74 -11.96 23.30
CA GLU A 513 -15.41 -10.77 22.74
C GLU A 513 -16.79 -11.10 22.15
N GLN A 514 -17.76 -10.24 22.43
CA GLN A 514 -19.13 -10.38 21.93
C GLN A 514 -19.31 -9.54 20.66
N VAL A 515 -19.70 -10.21 19.58
CA VAL A 515 -20.00 -9.55 18.30
C VAL A 515 -21.50 -9.24 18.23
N ARG A 516 -21.89 -7.97 18.34
CA ARG A 516 -23.28 -7.52 18.12
C ARG A 516 -23.57 -7.35 16.64
N SER A 517 -22.70 -6.65 15.94
CA SER A 517 -22.75 -6.51 14.49
C SER A 517 -21.34 -6.53 13.91
N ALA A 518 -21.20 -7.02 12.71
CA ALA A 518 -19.95 -6.96 11.99
C ALA A 518 -20.19 -6.85 10.48
N GLN A 519 -19.34 -6.09 9.81
CA GLN A 519 -19.34 -5.93 8.36
C GLN A 519 -18.05 -6.53 7.79
N LEU A 520 -18.18 -7.22 6.66
CA LEU A 520 -17.05 -7.77 5.91
C LEU A 520 -16.88 -7.01 4.59
N ARG A 521 -15.70 -6.48 4.37
CA ARG A 521 -15.29 -5.84 3.11
C ARG A 521 -14.11 -6.59 2.50
N ARG A 522 -14.04 -6.65 1.16
CA ARG A 522 -12.94 -7.32 0.46
C ARG A 522 -12.52 -6.56 -0.79
N THR A 523 -11.22 -6.59 -1.08
CA THR A 523 -10.64 -6.19 -2.35
C THR A 523 -9.78 -7.33 -2.89
N VAL A 524 -9.98 -7.70 -4.15
CA VAL A 524 -9.12 -8.64 -4.89
C VAL A 524 -8.37 -7.84 -5.96
N PHE A 525 -7.05 -7.88 -5.92
CA PHE A 525 -6.21 -7.02 -6.78
C PHE A 525 -6.03 -7.59 -8.21
N ASP A 526 -6.95 -8.42 -8.67
CA ASP A 526 -7.15 -8.76 -10.07
C ASP A 526 -8.23 -7.89 -10.74
N GLY A 527 -8.86 -7.01 -9.96
CA GLY A 527 -9.91 -6.08 -10.40
C GLY A 527 -11.32 -6.61 -10.29
N SER A 528 -11.52 -7.87 -9.85
CA SER A 528 -12.86 -8.48 -9.70
C SER A 528 -13.67 -7.84 -8.58
N GLU A 529 -13.00 -7.45 -7.48
CA GLU A 529 -13.64 -6.81 -6.34
C GLU A 529 -12.84 -5.60 -5.87
N ARG A 530 -13.54 -4.50 -5.60
CA ARG A 530 -12.95 -3.25 -5.11
C ARG A 530 -13.73 -2.75 -3.90
N PHE A 531 -13.23 -3.03 -2.71
CA PHE A 531 -13.86 -2.70 -1.44
C PHE A 531 -15.30 -3.19 -1.37
N ALA A 532 -15.53 -4.40 -1.92
CA ALA A 532 -16.84 -5.01 -2.05
C ALA A 532 -17.46 -5.25 -0.67
N ASP A 533 -18.74 -4.96 -0.54
CA ASP A 533 -19.54 -5.29 0.64
C ASP A 533 -19.98 -6.74 0.56
N LEU A 534 -19.44 -7.59 1.43
CA LEU A 534 -19.82 -8.99 1.52
C LEU A 534 -20.93 -9.23 2.56
N GLY A 535 -21.48 -8.16 3.14
CA GLY A 535 -22.58 -8.23 4.11
C GLY A 535 -22.10 -8.42 5.55
N GLY A 536 -23.03 -8.87 6.41
CA GLY A 536 -22.74 -9.12 7.81
C GLY A 536 -21.87 -10.36 8.01
N TRP A 537 -20.91 -10.27 8.93
CA TRP A 537 -20.09 -11.39 9.38
C TRP A 537 -20.50 -11.81 10.81
N THR A 538 -20.33 -13.08 11.15
CA THR A 538 -20.54 -13.62 12.50
C THR A 538 -19.35 -14.46 12.91
N ALA A 539 -19.09 -14.59 14.20
CA ALA A 539 -18.00 -15.41 14.73
C ALA A 539 -18.06 -16.89 14.34
N ALA A 540 -19.23 -17.38 13.90
CA ALA A 540 -19.38 -18.73 13.38
C ALA A 540 -19.08 -18.86 11.87
N SER A 541 -18.81 -17.73 11.19
CA SER A 541 -18.59 -17.69 9.75
C SER A 541 -17.11 -17.67 9.43
N THR A 542 -16.69 -18.47 8.43
CA THR A 542 -15.35 -18.37 7.86
C THR A 542 -15.27 -17.26 6.80
N ILE A 543 -14.06 -16.77 6.55
CA ILE A 543 -13.77 -15.77 5.53
C ILE A 543 -12.98 -16.44 4.40
N SER A 544 -13.53 -16.42 3.18
CA SER A 544 -12.78 -16.81 1.98
C SER A 544 -11.92 -15.65 1.50
N LEU A 545 -10.60 -15.83 1.41
CA LEU A 545 -9.66 -14.79 1.03
C LEU A 545 -8.78 -15.26 -0.14
N PRO A 546 -9.08 -14.86 -1.39
CA PRO A 546 -8.30 -15.21 -2.58
C PRO A 546 -6.83 -14.77 -2.49
N PRO A 547 -5.93 -15.28 -3.35
CA PRO A 547 -4.58 -14.76 -3.49
C PRO A 547 -4.57 -13.26 -3.81
N ARG A 548 -3.58 -12.53 -3.29
CA ARG A 548 -3.42 -11.09 -3.52
C ARG A 548 -4.71 -10.32 -3.23
N SER A 549 -5.28 -10.55 -2.06
CA SER A 549 -6.49 -9.89 -1.61
C SER A 549 -6.37 -9.39 -0.18
N ILE A 550 -7.23 -8.47 0.19
CA ILE A 550 -7.35 -7.89 1.52
C ILE A 550 -8.81 -7.92 1.95
N ALA A 551 -9.06 -8.25 3.20
CA ALA A 551 -10.38 -8.16 3.81
C ALA A 551 -10.32 -7.40 5.13
N THR A 552 -11.41 -6.71 5.44
CA THR A 552 -11.62 -6.05 6.74
C THR A 552 -12.90 -6.55 7.36
N VAL A 553 -12.81 -6.98 8.61
CA VAL A 553 -13.94 -7.23 9.49
C VAL A 553 -14.01 -6.07 10.48
N ALA A 554 -15.07 -5.27 10.36
CA ALA A 554 -15.35 -4.18 11.30
C ALA A 554 -16.47 -4.64 12.24
N ILE A 555 -16.17 -4.72 13.53
CA ILE A 555 -17.04 -5.27 14.59
C ILE A 555 -17.48 -4.13 15.49
N GLU A 556 -18.76 -4.09 15.81
CA GLU A 556 -19.36 -3.29 16.89
C GLU A 556 -19.83 -4.25 17.99
N GLU A 557 -19.48 -3.94 19.24
CA GLU A 557 -19.84 -4.71 20.43
C GLU A 557 -21.14 -4.24 21.11
#